data_7cc0f2fba923448c101622796ee67bcf
#
_entry.id   7cc0f2fba923448c101622796ee67bcf
#
_cell.length_a   1.000
_cell.length_b   1.000
_cell.length_c   1.000
_cell.angle_alpha   90.00
_cell.angle_beta   90.00
_cell.angle_gamma   90.00
#
_symmetry.space_group_name_H-M   'P 1'
#
loop_
_entity.id
_entity.type
_entity.pdbx_description
1 polymer ?
#
loop_
_entity_poly.entity_id
_entity_poly.type
_entity_poly.pdbx_seq_one_letter_code
_entity_poly.pdbx_strand_id
1 'polypeptide(L)'
;MNKAQLFAGVVGVFAAASVMAQGTIDFSNIKTAGRPKIFDKDGTTAIAGANFLVDILVKNPTSGNFESVTKNGAAYTGSAPLTGANAGLFSGGTLVVPFVAPDAKADVKVRAWDVTSGASYASALYKNEISFSIDKLGGAGSPPTLPAVIANFTSFALVPEPSTYALAALGLGGLLLFRRK
;
A
#
# COMPACT_ATOMS: atom_id res chain seq x y z
N MET A 1 -23.52 -69.78 6.88
CA MET A 1 -23.06 -68.56 7.61
C MET A 1 -22.31 -67.72 6.61
N ASN A 2 -22.93 -66.68 6.05
CA ASN A 2 -22.36 -65.84 5.02
C ASN A 2 -21.83 -64.57 5.68
N LYS A 3 -20.52 -64.34 5.60
CA LYS A 3 -19.87 -63.12 6.06
C LYS A 3 -19.90 -62.12 4.91
N ALA A 4 -20.85 -61.18 4.95
CA ALA A 4 -20.83 -60.00 4.10
C ALA A 4 -19.77 -59.06 4.64
N GLN A 5 -18.70 -58.87 3.88
CA GLN A 5 -17.71 -57.83 4.14
C GLN A 5 -18.21 -56.49 3.58
N LEU A 6 -18.50 -55.61 4.49
CA LEU A 6 -18.89 -54.23 4.19
C LEU A 6 -17.59 -53.43 3.87
N PHE A 7 -17.32 -53.19 2.60
CA PHE A 7 -16.29 -52.24 2.19
C PHE A 7 -16.84 -50.79 2.32
N ALA A 8 -16.49 -50.13 3.40
CA ALA A 8 -16.72 -48.69 3.55
C ALA A 8 -15.64 -47.97 2.74
N GLY A 9 -15.98 -47.52 1.53
CA GLY A 9 -15.15 -46.67 0.74
C GLY A 9 -15.10 -45.26 1.36
N VAL A 10 -13.96 -44.88 1.91
CA VAL A 10 -13.68 -43.51 2.31
C VAL A 10 -13.46 -42.69 1.03
N VAL A 11 -14.48 -41.98 0.61
CA VAL A 11 -14.34 -40.95 -0.44
C VAL A 11 -13.69 -39.75 0.21
N GLY A 12 -12.37 -39.65 0.07
CA GLY A 12 -11.62 -38.47 0.44
C GLY A 12 -11.99 -37.32 -0.49
N VAL A 13 -12.78 -36.38 -0.03
CA VAL A 13 -13.00 -35.12 -0.72
C VAL A 13 -11.72 -34.31 -0.59
N PHE A 14 -10.86 -34.40 -1.62
CA PHE A 14 -9.77 -33.42 -1.78
C PHE A 14 -10.42 -32.08 -2.14
N ALA A 15 -10.57 -31.21 -1.15
CA ALA A 15 -10.80 -29.79 -1.40
C ALA A 15 -9.53 -29.27 -2.13
N ALA A 16 -9.58 -29.20 -3.45
CA ALA A 16 -8.58 -28.48 -4.22
C ALA A 16 -8.69 -27.02 -3.80
N ALA A 17 -7.81 -26.57 -2.90
CA ALA A 17 -7.59 -25.15 -2.69
C ALA A 17 -7.09 -24.61 -4.03
N SER A 18 -7.98 -23.93 -4.76
CA SER A 18 -7.61 -23.20 -5.96
C SER A 18 -6.58 -22.15 -5.51
N VAL A 19 -5.30 -22.40 -5.82
CA VAL A 19 -4.27 -21.36 -5.71
C VAL A 19 -4.64 -20.32 -6.75
N MET A 20 -5.39 -19.31 -6.31
CA MET A 20 -5.71 -18.17 -7.15
C MET A 20 -4.38 -17.55 -7.58
N ALA A 21 -4.14 -17.48 -8.88
CA ALA A 21 -3.00 -16.74 -9.39
C ALA A 21 -3.10 -15.32 -8.84
N GLN A 22 -2.02 -14.82 -8.25
CA GLN A 22 -1.98 -13.55 -7.57
C GLN A 22 -1.41 -12.48 -8.50
N GLY A 23 -2.03 -11.29 -8.50
CA GLY A 23 -1.52 -10.16 -9.24
C GLY A 23 -0.18 -9.67 -8.70
N THR A 24 0.65 -9.09 -9.56
CA THR A 24 1.97 -8.56 -9.16
C THR A 24 2.14 -7.12 -9.60
N ILE A 25 2.85 -6.34 -8.76
CA ILE A 25 3.18 -4.92 -8.97
C ILE A 25 4.68 -4.73 -8.81
N ASP A 26 5.32 -4.01 -9.73
CA ASP A 26 6.65 -3.44 -9.53
C ASP A 26 6.49 -2.08 -8.85
N PHE A 27 6.68 -2.09 -7.53
CA PHE A 27 6.52 -0.89 -6.70
C PHE A 27 7.75 0.00 -6.77
N SER A 28 7.85 0.76 -7.84
CA SER A 28 8.98 1.67 -8.10
C SER A 28 8.53 2.84 -8.96
N ASN A 29 8.80 4.08 -8.52
CA ASN A 29 8.58 5.27 -9.34
C ASN A 29 9.76 5.59 -10.27
N ILE A 30 10.87 4.85 -10.18
CA ILE A 30 12.02 4.99 -11.08
C ILE A 30 11.64 4.64 -12.52
N LYS A 31 10.74 3.66 -12.68
CA LYS A 31 10.26 3.17 -13.99
C LYS A 31 9.04 3.93 -14.51
N THR A 32 8.47 4.81 -13.70
CA THR A 32 7.34 5.66 -14.11
C THR A 32 7.83 6.80 -15.01
N ALA A 33 7.10 7.09 -16.08
CA ALA A 33 7.42 8.17 -16.99
C ALA A 33 7.54 9.50 -16.23
N GLY A 34 8.57 10.28 -16.53
CA GLY A 34 8.86 11.53 -15.84
C GLY A 34 9.45 11.36 -14.43
N ARG A 35 9.58 10.14 -13.92
CA ARG A 35 10.14 9.82 -12.59
C ARG A 35 9.60 10.75 -11.51
N PRO A 36 8.27 10.76 -11.27
CA PRO A 36 7.64 11.65 -10.30
C PRO A 36 8.20 11.42 -8.90
N LYS A 37 8.50 12.49 -8.18
CA LYS A 37 9.17 12.47 -6.88
C LYS A 37 8.19 12.72 -5.74
N ILE A 38 8.55 12.26 -4.55
CA ILE A 38 7.90 12.63 -3.30
C ILE A 38 8.74 13.72 -2.62
N PHE A 39 8.08 14.75 -2.12
CA PHE A 39 8.69 15.89 -1.47
C PHE A 39 8.36 15.94 0.03
N ASP A 40 9.24 16.56 0.80
CA ASP A 40 8.99 16.86 2.20
C ASP A 40 7.91 17.96 2.33
N LYS A 41 7.55 18.30 3.55
CA LYS A 41 6.54 19.30 3.94
C LYS A 41 6.76 20.71 3.36
N ASP A 42 7.97 21.01 2.91
CA ASP A 42 8.29 22.27 2.21
C ASP A 42 7.86 22.27 0.73
N GLY A 43 7.44 21.12 0.20
CA GLY A 43 7.01 20.94 -1.19
C GLY A 43 8.12 21.00 -2.23
N THR A 44 9.37 21.19 -1.84
CA THR A 44 10.52 21.43 -2.71
C THR A 44 11.66 20.45 -2.47
N THR A 45 11.95 20.11 -1.23
CA THR A 45 12.99 19.16 -0.86
C THR A 45 12.50 17.73 -1.07
N ALA A 46 13.16 16.96 -1.93
CA ALA A 46 12.81 15.57 -2.16
C ALA A 46 13.18 14.72 -0.92
N ILE A 47 12.24 13.86 -0.44
CA ILE A 47 12.49 12.99 0.70
C ILE A 47 13.59 11.96 0.42
N ALA A 48 14.38 11.62 1.43
CA ALA A 48 15.52 10.73 1.26
C ALA A 48 15.85 9.94 2.53
N GLY A 49 16.27 8.69 2.34
CA GLY A 49 16.82 7.86 3.40
C GLY A 49 15.80 7.31 4.40
N ALA A 50 16.31 6.75 5.49
CA ALA A 50 15.54 5.96 6.45
C ALA A 50 14.57 6.76 7.33
N ASN A 51 14.65 8.10 7.31
CA ASN A 51 13.71 8.95 8.06
C ASN A 51 12.32 9.00 7.42
N PHE A 52 12.17 8.45 6.22
CA PHE A 52 10.91 8.40 5.49
C PHE A 52 10.61 6.97 5.08
N LEU A 53 9.33 6.63 5.01
CA LEU A 53 8.87 5.38 4.44
C LEU A 53 7.79 5.65 3.38
N VAL A 54 7.78 4.79 2.37
CA VAL A 54 6.79 4.77 1.30
C VAL A 54 6.23 3.36 1.20
N ASP A 55 4.91 3.23 1.29
CA ASP A 55 4.22 1.95 1.12
C ASP A 55 3.09 2.02 0.09
N ILE A 56 2.50 0.88 -0.20
CA ILE A 56 1.35 0.76 -1.09
C ILE A 56 0.29 -0.14 -0.46
N LEU A 57 -0.94 0.30 -0.56
CA LEU A 57 -2.13 -0.49 -0.28
C LEU A 57 -2.90 -0.72 -1.58
N VAL A 58 -3.59 -1.83 -1.66
CA VAL A 58 -4.45 -2.17 -2.79
C VAL A 58 -5.86 -2.41 -2.27
N LYS A 59 -6.86 -1.90 -3.00
CA LYS A 59 -8.26 -2.12 -2.64
C LYS A 59 -8.64 -3.57 -2.86
N ASN A 60 -9.07 -4.24 -1.80
CA ASN A 60 -9.60 -5.59 -1.87
C ASN A 60 -11.02 -5.53 -2.44
N PRO A 61 -11.31 -6.18 -3.57
CA PRO A 61 -12.63 -6.14 -4.19
C PRO A 61 -13.73 -6.80 -3.36
N THR A 62 -13.36 -7.71 -2.44
CA THR A 62 -14.32 -8.41 -1.58
C THR A 62 -14.69 -7.59 -0.35
N SER A 63 -13.70 -7.02 0.36
CA SER A 63 -13.93 -6.22 1.57
C SER A 63 -14.23 -4.74 1.26
N GLY A 64 -13.83 -4.24 0.10
CA GLY A 64 -13.91 -2.82 -0.26
C GLY A 64 -12.82 -1.96 0.40
N ASN A 65 -12.01 -2.51 1.29
CA ASN A 65 -10.97 -1.80 2.03
C ASN A 65 -9.63 -1.81 1.31
N PHE A 66 -8.79 -0.83 1.61
CA PHE A 66 -7.38 -0.83 1.21
C PHE A 66 -6.59 -1.71 2.17
N GLU A 67 -5.93 -2.73 1.63
CA GLU A 67 -5.20 -3.75 2.38
C GLU A 67 -3.74 -3.81 1.95
N SER A 68 -2.88 -4.30 2.85
CA SER A 68 -1.45 -4.44 2.58
C SER A 68 -1.20 -5.55 1.57
N VAL A 69 -0.26 -5.31 0.69
CA VAL A 69 0.30 -6.31 -0.24
C VAL A 69 1.42 -7.11 0.45
N THR A 70 1.93 -8.14 -0.21
CA THR A 70 2.99 -8.97 0.36
C THR A 70 4.28 -8.88 -0.45
N LYS A 71 5.40 -9.08 0.24
CA LYS A 71 6.72 -9.25 -0.35
C LYS A 71 7.37 -10.50 0.24
N ASN A 72 7.74 -11.45 -0.61
CA ASN A 72 8.31 -12.72 -0.17
C ASN A 72 7.44 -13.46 0.87
N GLY A 73 6.11 -13.38 0.74
CA GLY A 73 5.17 -14.04 1.65
C GLY A 73 4.86 -13.29 2.96
N ALA A 74 5.54 -12.19 3.26
CA ALA A 74 5.28 -11.35 4.43
C ALA A 74 4.55 -10.05 4.03
N ALA A 75 3.79 -9.45 4.96
CA ALA A 75 3.18 -8.15 4.74
C ALA A 75 4.26 -7.10 4.43
N TYR A 76 4.02 -6.30 3.38
CA TYR A 76 4.93 -5.24 3.00
C TYR A 76 4.76 -4.03 3.94
N THR A 77 5.87 -3.59 4.52
CA THR A 77 5.88 -2.51 5.53
C THR A 77 6.46 -1.19 5.01
N GLY A 78 6.74 -1.13 3.71
CA GLY A 78 7.29 0.06 3.07
C GLY A 78 8.77 -0.05 2.73
N SER A 79 9.24 0.93 1.95
CA SER A 79 10.67 1.12 1.63
C SER A 79 11.09 2.56 1.86
N ALA A 80 12.36 2.74 2.24
CA ALA A 80 12.94 4.06 2.33
C ALA A 80 13.15 4.65 0.92
N PRO A 81 12.95 5.97 0.73
CA PRO A 81 13.33 6.65 -0.49
C PRO A 81 14.83 6.60 -0.71
N LEU A 82 15.24 6.70 -1.97
CA LEU A 82 16.64 6.74 -2.37
C LEU A 82 17.29 8.06 -1.95
N THR A 83 18.62 8.08 -1.91
CA THR A 83 19.41 9.24 -1.49
C THR A 83 20.14 9.89 -2.66
N GLY A 84 20.75 11.05 -2.44
CA GLY A 84 21.56 11.76 -3.42
C GLY A 84 20.74 12.25 -4.63
N ALA A 85 21.24 12.05 -5.83
CA ALA A 85 20.57 12.48 -7.07
C ALA A 85 19.20 11.80 -7.30
N ASN A 86 18.96 10.66 -6.65
CA ASN A 86 17.73 9.90 -6.71
C ASN A 86 16.77 10.19 -5.55
N ALA A 87 17.00 11.20 -4.73
CA ALA A 87 16.08 11.62 -3.68
C ALA A 87 14.65 11.81 -4.22
N GLY A 88 13.64 11.40 -3.43
CA GLY A 88 12.24 11.40 -3.81
C GLY A 88 11.81 10.19 -4.66
N LEU A 89 12.75 9.37 -5.11
CA LEU A 89 12.46 8.11 -5.79
C LEU A 89 12.53 6.95 -4.80
N PHE A 90 11.78 5.88 -5.08
CA PHE A 90 11.77 4.67 -4.25
C PHE A 90 11.71 3.41 -5.11
N SER A 91 12.12 2.29 -4.53
CA SER A 91 12.03 0.97 -5.14
C SER A 91 11.72 -0.08 -4.06
N GLY A 92 10.47 -0.51 -3.99
CA GLY A 92 10.03 -1.62 -3.13
C GLY A 92 10.23 -2.99 -3.78
N GLY A 93 10.50 -3.03 -5.10
CA GLY A 93 10.62 -4.24 -5.90
C GLY A 93 9.26 -4.86 -6.25
N THR A 94 9.28 -6.14 -6.61
CA THR A 94 8.05 -6.88 -6.94
C THR A 94 7.26 -7.20 -5.68
N LEU A 95 6.00 -6.79 -5.67
CA LEU A 95 5.02 -7.07 -4.63
C LEU A 95 3.91 -7.95 -5.18
N VAL A 96 3.35 -8.79 -4.33
CA VAL A 96 2.24 -9.69 -4.65
C VAL A 96 0.96 -9.16 -4.02
N VAL A 97 -0.11 -9.14 -4.80
CA VAL A 97 -1.46 -8.74 -4.37
C VAL A 97 -2.29 -10.01 -4.18
N PRO A 98 -2.45 -10.50 -2.96
CA PRO A 98 -3.00 -11.84 -2.72
C PRO A 98 -4.50 -11.97 -3.01
N PHE A 99 -5.20 -10.86 -3.11
CA PHE A 99 -6.67 -10.80 -3.24
C PHE A 99 -7.15 -10.21 -4.58
N VAL A 100 -6.24 -9.91 -5.52
CA VAL A 100 -6.58 -9.46 -6.88
C VAL A 100 -5.90 -10.38 -7.88
N ALA A 101 -6.66 -10.87 -8.85
CA ALA A 101 -6.14 -11.74 -9.90
C ALA A 101 -5.17 -10.99 -10.85
N PRO A 102 -4.25 -11.70 -11.51
CA PRO A 102 -3.49 -11.16 -12.64
C PRO A 102 -4.43 -10.65 -13.75
N ASP A 103 -3.96 -9.72 -14.56
CA ASP A 103 -4.72 -9.02 -15.62
C ASP A 103 -5.95 -8.25 -15.14
N ALA A 104 -6.29 -8.31 -13.85
CA ALA A 104 -7.37 -7.52 -13.29
C ALA A 104 -6.92 -6.09 -12.99
N LYS A 105 -7.88 -5.15 -13.06
CA LYS A 105 -7.70 -3.77 -12.61
C LYS A 105 -7.61 -3.72 -11.08
N ALA A 106 -6.75 -2.85 -10.57
CA ALA A 106 -6.59 -2.61 -9.15
C ALA A 106 -6.57 -1.12 -8.82
N ASP A 107 -7.37 -0.70 -7.84
CA ASP A 107 -7.24 0.62 -7.24
C ASP A 107 -6.17 0.55 -6.16
N VAL A 108 -5.21 1.46 -6.23
CA VAL A 108 -4.05 1.49 -5.35
C VAL A 108 -3.94 2.83 -4.63
N LYS A 109 -3.32 2.80 -3.47
CA LYS A 109 -3.03 3.96 -2.64
C LYS A 109 -1.56 3.91 -2.27
N VAL A 110 -0.79 4.89 -2.67
CA VAL A 110 0.61 5.06 -2.26
C VAL A 110 0.66 6.09 -1.15
N ARG A 111 1.28 5.71 -0.03
CA ARG A 111 1.43 6.52 1.17
C ARG A 111 2.88 6.80 1.45
N ALA A 112 3.19 8.00 1.94
CA ALA A 112 4.51 8.34 2.45
C ALA A 112 4.38 9.09 3.77
N TRP A 113 5.34 8.86 4.68
CA TRP A 113 5.37 9.54 5.97
C TRP A 113 6.80 9.70 6.50
N ASP A 114 6.95 10.69 7.38
CA ASP A 114 8.16 10.92 8.15
C ASP A 114 8.13 10.08 9.43
N VAL A 115 8.98 9.05 9.52
CA VAL A 115 9.06 8.15 10.67
C VAL A 115 9.60 8.83 11.92
N THR A 116 10.28 9.97 11.81
CA THR A 116 10.76 10.74 12.96
C THR A 116 9.60 11.45 13.66
N SER A 117 8.50 11.71 12.93
CA SER A 117 7.27 12.31 13.45
C SER A 117 6.26 11.28 13.95
N GLY A 118 6.45 9.99 13.63
CA GLY A 118 5.60 8.88 14.07
C GLY A 118 5.99 7.57 13.40
N ALA A 119 6.07 6.50 14.18
CA ALA A 119 6.57 5.18 13.74
C ALA A 119 5.74 4.51 12.64
N SER A 120 4.48 4.91 12.44
CA SER A 120 3.57 4.38 11.44
C SER A 120 2.88 5.50 10.67
N TYR A 121 2.32 5.20 9.49
CA TYR A 121 1.51 6.17 8.75
C TYR A 121 0.38 6.77 9.60
N ALA A 122 -0.26 5.97 10.46
CA ALA A 122 -1.35 6.43 11.31
C ALA A 122 -0.89 7.44 12.37
N SER A 123 0.32 7.27 12.92
CA SER A 123 0.86 8.10 14.01
C SER A 123 1.74 9.25 13.54
N ALA A 124 2.17 9.27 12.28
CA ALA A 124 3.04 10.31 11.76
C ALA A 124 2.31 11.65 11.61
N LEU A 125 2.98 12.74 12.01
CA LEU A 125 2.47 14.10 11.88
C LEU A 125 2.62 14.65 10.46
N TYR A 126 3.66 14.22 9.75
CA TYR A 126 3.92 14.61 8.36
C TYR A 126 3.73 13.40 7.48
N LYS A 127 2.65 13.39 6.72
CA LYS A 127 2.27 12.30 5.83
C LYS A 127 1.40 12.77 4.70
N ASN A 128 1.32 11.98 3.65
CA ASN A 128 0.34 12.18 2.57
C ASN A 128 0.15 10.89 1.79
N GLU A 129 -0.91 10.83 1.02
CA GLU A 129 -1.23 9.70 0.17
C GLU A 129 -1.85 10.15 -1.14
N ILE A 130 -1.65 9.35 -2.18
CA ILE A 130 -2.34 9.49 -3.46
C ILE A 130 -2.99 8.17 -3.85
N SER A 131 -4.11 8.26 -4.54
CA SER A 131 -4.83 7.09 -5.06
C SER A 131 -4.92 7.16 -6.57
N PHE A 132 -4.74 6.02 -7.23
CA PHE A 132 -4.90 5.86 -8.67
C PHE A 132 -5.23 4.40 -9.00
N SER A 133 -5.49 4.10 -10.28
CA SER A 133 -5.74 2.73 -10.70
C SER A 133 -4.59 2.21 -11.56
N ILE A 134 -4.33 0.91 -11.45
CA ILE A 134 -3.51 0.12 -12.36
C ILE A 134 -4.48 -0.72 -13.20
N ASP A 135 -4.44 -0.58 -14.52
CA ASP A 135 -5.44 -1.22 -15.39
C ASP A 135 -5.30 -2.74 -15.44
N LYS A 136 -4.06 -3.26 -15.36
CA LYS A 136 -3.77 -4.70 -15.38
C LYS A 136 -2.61 -5.02 -14.45
N LEU A 137 -2.84 -5.91 -13.50
CA LEU A 137 -1.78 -6.48 -12.69
C LEU A 137 -0.97 -7.51 -13.49
N GLY A 138 0.33 -7.63 -13.20
CA GLY A 138 1.18 -8.67 -13.78
C GLY A 138 0.94 -10.05 -13.17
N GLY A 139 1.69 -11.05 -13.64
CA GLY A 139 1.67 -12.42 -13.11
C GLY A 139 0.74 -13.39 -13.86
N ALA A 140 0.06 -12.93 -14.93
CA ALA A 140 -0.78 -13.80 -15.76
C ALA A 140 0.04 -14.65 -16.72
N GLY A 141 -0.51 -15.82 -17.06
CA GLY A 141 0.01 -16.68 -18.13
C GLY A 141 1.15 -17.63 -17.71
N SER A 142 1.65 -18.37 -18.70
CA SER A 142 2.79 -19.27 -18.55
C SER A 142 3.69 -19.15 -19.81
N PRO A 143 4.86 -18.47 -19.73
CA PRO A 143 5.44 -17.85 -18.52
C PRO A 143 4.63 -16.65 -18.00
N PRO A 144 4.73 -16.31 -16.69
CA PRO A 144 4.01 -15.19 -16.13
C PRO A 144 4.40 -13.85 -16.76
N THR A 145 3.42 -12.96 -16.96
CA THR A 145 3.65 -11.59 -17.41
C THR A 145 4.44 -10.79 -16.38
N LEU A 146 5.19 -9.78 -16.84
CA LEU A 146 5.96 -8.91 -15.95
C LEU A 146 5.04 -8.19 -14.93
N PRO A 147 5.56 -7.91 -13.72
CA PRO A 147 4.83 -7.11 -12.74
C PRO A 147 4.40 -5.75 -13.30
N ALA A 148 3.19 -5.33 -13.00
CA ALA A 148 2.65 -4.06 -13.45
C ALA A 148 3.42 -2.89 -12.83
N VAL A 149 3.78 -1.88 -13.63
CA VAL A 149 4.39 -0.63 -13.14
C VAL A 149 3.31 0.33 -12.63
N ILE A 150 3.65 1.19 -11.68
CA ILE A 150 2.77 2.24 -11.16
C ILE A 150 2.74 3.46 -12.10
N ALA A 151 2.30 3.27 -13.35
CA ALA A 151 2.39 4.26 -14.43
C ALA A 151 1.67 5.58 -14.12
N ASN A 152 0.57 5.53 -13.38
CA ASN A 152 -0.27 6.69 -13.04
C ASN A 152 0.16 7.37 -11.72
N PHE A 153 1.31 7.00 -11.15
CA PHE A 153 1.86 7.68 -9.99
C PHE A 153 2.27 9.11 -10.34
N THR A 154 1.90 10.06 -9.49
CA THR A 154 2.24 11.48 -9.63
C THR A 154 3.02 11.99 -8.43
N SER A 155 3.76 13.07 -8.59
CA SER A 155 4.48 13.71 -7.49
C SER A 155 3.53 14.27 -6.44
N PHE A 156 3.90 14.15 -5.17
CA PHE A 156 3.20 14.78 -4.06
C PHE A 156 4.18 15.19 -2.96
N ALA A 157 3.74 16.06 -2.05
CA ALA A 157 4.50 16.45 -0.87
C ALA A 157 3.82 15.95 0.41
N LEU A 158 4.61 15.71 1.45
CA LEU A 158 4.08 15.46 2.78
C LEU A 158 3.38 16.72 3.28
N VAL A 159 2.30 16.54 4.02
CA VAL A 159 1.57 17.65 4.65
C VAL A 159 1.48 17.42 6.15
N PRO A 160 1.48 18.49 6.97
CA PRO A 160 1.14 18.35 8.38
C PRO A 160 -0.30 17.83 8.51
N GLU A 161 -0.54 16.89 9.43
CA GLU A 161 -1.93 16.62 9.79
C GLU A 161 -2.60 17.92 10.27
N PRO A 162 -3.81 18.26 9.78
CA PRO A 162 -4.57 19.33 10.36
C PRO A 162 -4.70 19.03 11.85
N SER A 163 -4.09 19.87 12.69
CA SER A 163 -4.08 19.62 14.14
C SER A 163 -5.51 19.82 14.67
N THR A 164 -6.30 18.76 14.65
CA THR A 164 -7.61 18.68 15.29
C THR A 164 -7.51 19.12 16.75
N TYR A 165 -6.35 18.89 17.36
CA TYR A 165 -5.99 19.37 18.69
C TYR A 165 -5.89 20.90 18.79
N ALA A 166 -5.32 21.59 17.79
CA ALA A 166 -5.28 23.06 17.77
C ALA A 166 -6.68 23.65 17.57
N LEU A 167 -7.50 23.04 16.72
CA LEU A 167 -8.90 23.44 16.54
C LEU A 167 -9.73 23.19 17.80
N ALA A 168 -9.52 22.06 18.48
CA ALA A 168 -10.17 21.74 19.75
C ALA A 168 -9.73 22.69 20.86
N ALA A 169 -8.44 23.04 20.95
CA ALA A 169 -7.92 24.01 21.90
C ALA A 169 -8.47 25.42 21.64
N LEU A 170 -8.56 25.84 20.38
CA LEU A 170 -9.20 27.11 20.00
C LEU A 170 -10.70 27.12 20.31
N GLY A 171 -11.40 26.01 20.05
CA GLY A 171 -12.82 25.86 20.38
C GLY A 171 -13.08 25.92 21.89
N LEU A 172 -12.30 25.21 22.69
CA LEU A 172 -12.37 25.24 24.15
C LEU A 172 -12.00 26.62 24.71
N GLY A 173 -10.94 27.23 24.17
CA GLY A 173 -10.53 28.60 24.56
C GLY A 173 -11.62 29.64 24.27
N GLY A 174 -12.26 29.53 23.09
CA GLY A 174 -13.40 30.38 22.72
C GLY A 174 -14.60 30.22 23.70
N LEU A 175 -14.97 28.97 24.00
CA LEU A 175 -16.05 28.66 24.95
C LEU A 175 -15.79 29.21 26.34
N LEU A 176 -14.56 29.16 26.84
CA LEU A 176 -14.16 29.71 28.13
C LEU A 176 -14.26 31.25 28.15
N LEU A 177 -13.91 31.91 27.04
CA LEU A 177 -14.03 33.36 26.90
C LEU A 177 -15.50 33.82 26.87
N PHE A 178 -16.38 33.07 26.19
CA PHE A 178 -17.82 33.38 26.16
C PHE A 178 -18.52 33.11 27.50
N ARG A 179 -18.06 32.16 28.29
CA ARG A 179 -18.63 31.86 29.61
C ARG A 179 -18.25 32.89 30.67
N ARG A 180 -17.29 33.75 30.40
CA ARG A 180 -16.78 34.76 31.36
C ARG A 180 -17.52 36.12 31.29
N LYS A 181 -18.51 36.25 30.42
CA LYS A 181 -19.48 37.32 30.34
C LYS A 181 -20.81 36.87 30.97
#